data_25799c783b65d4e81b138a1ec51bb479
#
_entry.id   25799c783b65d4e81b138a1ec51bb479
#
_cell.length_a   1.000
_cell.length_b   1.000
_cell.length_c   1.000
_cell.angle_alpha   90.00
_cell.angle_beta   90.00
_cell.angle_gamma   90.00
#
_symmetry.space_group_name_H-M   'P 1'
#
loop_
_entity.id
_entity.type
_entity.pdbx_description
1 polymer ?
#
loop_
_entity_poly.entity_id
_entity_poly.type
_entity_poly.pdbx_seq_one_letter_code
_entity_poly.pdbx_strand_id
1 'polypeptide(L)'
;MEDITKMTPSELANHRLQLANFYSKAGERKVQLMKLRALYYESFRESVKSDAALERKWELTNEGLELMEINMKLKSLEHKLSAIRTLLEVKNNEARNQY
;
A
#
# COMPACT_ATOMS: atom_id res chain seq x y z
N MET A 1 6.09 6.03 -17.12
CA MET A 1 5.43 6.69 -15.96
C MET A 1 4.65 7.89 -16.44
N GLU A 2 3.39 7.96 -16.09
CA GLU A 2 2.60 9.15 -16.38
C GLU A 2 3.06 10.30 -15.48
N ASP A 3 3.25 11.47 -16.10
CA ASP A 3 3.62 12.68 -15.37
C ASP A 3 2.35 13.31 -14.80
N ILE A 4 2.12 13.13 -13.51
CA ILE A 4 0.94 13.64 -12.81
C ILE A 4 0.88 15.17 -12.81
N THR A 5 2.00 15.87 -12.97
CA THR A 5 2.02 17.33 -12.98
C THR A 5 1.35 17.89 -14.23
N LYS A 6 1.27 17.11 -15.32
CA LYS A 6 0.65 17.49 -16.59
C LYS A 6 -0.82 17.11 -16.68
N MET A 7 -1.35 16.38 -15.71
CA MET A 7 -2.74 15.95 -15.70
C MET A 7 -3.69 17.09 -15.36
N THR A 8 -4.86 17.08 -15.99
CA THR A 8 -5.97 17.97 -15.61
C THR A 8 -6.51 17.54 -14.25
N PRO A 9 -7.25 18.42 -13.54
CA PRO A 9 -7.92 18.03 -12.28
C PRO A 9 -8.83 16.82 -12.44
N SER A 10 -9.54 16.70 -13.56
CA SER A 10 -10.39 15.53 -13.85
C SER A 10 -9.58 14.25 -14.00
N GLU A 11 -8.47 14.29 -14.74
CA GLU A 11 -7.57 13.16 -14.90
C GLU A 11 -6.94 12.75 -13.57
N LEU A 12 -6.55 13.72 -12.74
CA LEU A 12 -6.01 13.46 -11.40
C LEU A 12 -7.04 12.79 -10.50
N ALA A 13 -8.29 13.23 -10.54
CA ALA A 13 -9.37 12.63 -9.75
C ALA A 13 -9.61 11.17 -10.16
N ASN A 14 -9.62 10.89 -11.46
CA ASN A 14 -9.77 9.53 -11.97
C ASN A 14 -8.58 8.65 -11.59
N HIS A 15 -7.38 9.17 -11.71
CA HIS A 15 -6.16 8.46 -11.33
C HIS A 15 -6.13 8.14 -9.82
N ARG A 16 -6.55 9.12 -8.99
CA ARG A 16 -6.69 8.92 -7.55
C ARG A 16 -7.66 7.79 -7.23
N LEU A 17 -8.79 7.73 -7.93
CA LEU A 17 -9.78 6.67 -7.72
C LEU A 17 -9.20 5.29 -8.05
N GLN A 18 -8.46 5.17 -9.15
CA GLN A 18 -7.79 3.93 -9.53
C GLN A 18 -6.77 3.50 -8.48
N LEU A 19 -5.95 4.42 -7.99
CA LEU A 19 -4.96 4.13 -6.95
C LEU A 19 -5.63 3.73 -5.63
N ALA A 20 -6.75 4.37 -5.27
CA ALA A 20 -7.52 4.01 -4.08
C ALA A 20 -8.08 2.59 -4.19
N ASN A 21 -8.52 2.18 -5.37
CA ASN A 21 -8.98 0.82 -5.62
C ASN A 21 -7.85 -0.21 -5.47
N PHE A 22 -6.67 0.09 -6.01
CA PHE A 22 -5.49 -0.76 -5.83
C PHE A 22 -5.07 -0.84 -4.36
N TYR A 23 -5.12 0.28 -3.65
CA TYR A 23 -4.82 0.33 -2.21
C TYR A 23 -5.76 -0.56 -1.42
N SER A 24 -7.06 -0.48 -1.71
CA SER A 24 -8.07 -1.30 -1.05
C SER A 24 -7.84 -2.79 -1.27
N LYS A 25 -7.58 -3.20 -2.52
CA LYS A 25 -7.30 -4.60 -2.86
C LYS A 25 -6.03 -5.12 -2.19
N ALA A 26 -4.98 -4.32 -2.19
CA ALA A 26 -3.73 -4.68 -1.53
C ALA A 26 -3.93 -4.81 -0.01
N GLY A 27 -4.74 -3.92 0.58
CA GLY A 27 -5.08 -3.99 1.99
C GLY A 27 -5.85 -5.26 2.36
N GLU A 28 -6.80 -5.68 1.53
CA GLU A 28 -7.55 -6.93 1.71
C GLU A 28 -6.60 -8.13 1.69
N ARG A 29 -5.68 -8.17 0.72
CA ARG A 29 -4.70 -9.25 0.64
C ARG A 29 -3.76 -9.25 1.84
N LYS A 30 -3.35 -8.07 2.30
CA LYS A 30 -2.52 -7.93 3.51
C LYS A 30 -3.20 -8.56 4.71
N VAL A 31 -4.50 -8.32 4.92
CA VAL A 31 -5.26 -8.90 6.03
C VAL A 31 -5.25 -10.43 5.94
N GLN A 32 -5.46 -10.99 4.75
CA GLN A 32 -5.41 -12.45 4.54
C GLN A 32 -4.03 -13.01 4.91
N LEU A 33 -2.97 -12.35 4.46
CA LEU A 33 -1.59 -12.77 4.75
C LEU A 33 -1.25 -12.67 6.22
N MET A 34 -1.75 -11.65 6.92
CA MET A 34 -1.55 -11.52 8.36
C MET A 34 -2.27 -12.63 9.14
N LYS A 35 -3.44 -13.05 8.68
CA LYS A 35 -4.14 -14.21 9.26
C LYS A 35 -3.32 -15.50 9.06
N LEU A 36 -2.79 -15.70 7.86
CA LEU A 36 -1.90 -16.84 7.58
C LEU A 36 -0.65 -16.81 8.43
N ARG A 37 -0.07 -15.63 8.64
CA ARG A 37 1.09 -15.43 9.52
C ARG A 37 0.78 -15.86 10.96
N ALA A 38 -0.36 -15.46 11.48
CA ALA A 38 -0.78 -15.84 12.83
C ALA A 38 -0.91 -17.37 12.97
N LEU A 39 -1.53 -18.03 11.99
CA LEU A 39 -1.66 -19.49 11.96
C LEU A 39 -0.29 -20.17 11.85
N TYR A 40 0.60 -19.62 11.05
CA TYR A 40 1.96 -20.12 10.89
C TYR A 40 2.73 -20.06 12.21
N TYR A 41 2.66 -18.92 12.91
CA TYR A 41 3.31 -18.75 14.20
C TYR A 41 2.78 -19.74 15.23
N GLU A 42 1.48 -19.92 15.29
CA GLU A 42 0.85 -20.88 16.18
C GLU A 42 1.34 -22.30 15.90
N SER A 43 1.42 -22.69 14.62
CA SER A 43 1.85 -24.03 14.21
C SER A 43 3.30 -24.34 14.58
N PHE A 44 4.17 -23.36 14.61
CA PHE A 44 5.60 -23.55 14.85
C PHE A 44 6.09 -23.08 16.21
N ARG A 45 5.22 -22.56 17.05
CA ARG A 45 5.59 -21.98 18.34
C ARG A 45 6.29 -22.99 19.28
N GLU A 46 5.89 -24.24 19.26
CA GLU A 46 6.50 -25.28 20.11
C GLU A 46 7.88 -25.69 19.62
N SER A 47 8.12 -25.67 18.31
CA SER A 47 9.38 -26.10 17.69
C SER A 47 10.40 -24.98 17.55
N VAL A 48 9.97 -23.71 17.60
CA VAL A 48 10.83 -22.54 17.47
C VAL A 48 10.70 -21.66 18.70
N LYS A 49 11.76 -21.56 19.50
CA LYS A 49 11.72 -20.97 20.83
C LYS A 49 11.79 -19.44 20.88
N SER A 50 12.19 -18.77 19.80
CA SER A 50 12.26 -17.31 19.79
C SER A 50 11.35 -16.70 18.74
N ASP A 51 10.74 -15.56 19.06
CA ASP A 51 9.90 -14.82 18.12
C ASP A 51 10.70 -14.35 16.91
N ALA A 52 11.96 -13.96 17.11
CA ALA A 52 12.84 -13.56 16.00
C ALA A 52 13.10 -14.69 15.02
N ALA A 53 13.29 -15.93 15.51
CA ALA A 53 13.48 -17.10 14.66
C ALA A 53 12.19 -17.47 13.90
N LEU A 54 11.02 -17.35 14.55
CA LEU A 54 9.72 -17.54 13.89
C LEU A 54 9.52 -16.52 12.77
N GLU A 55 9.83 -15.27 13.02
CA GLU A 55 9.71 -14.20 12.02
C GLU A 55 10.60 -14.47 10.82
N ARG A 56 11.86 -14.84 11.02
CA ARG A 56 12.77 -15.20 9.93
C ARG A 56 12.25 -16.39 9.12
N LYS A 57 11.71 -17.40 9.79
CA LYS A 57 11.15 -18.57 9.14
C LYS A 57 9.93 -18.20 8.28
N TRP A 58 9.06 -17.34 8.80
CA TRP A 58 7.92 -16.80 8.07
C TRP A 58 8.36 -15.99 6.85
N GLU A 59 9.32 -15.10 7.00
CA GLU A 59 9.83 -14.24 5.93
C GLU A 59 10.41 -15.03 4.75
N LEU A 60 10.85 -16.27 4.98
CA LEU A 60 11.37 -17.16 3.93
C LEU A 60 10.27 -17.90 3.17
N THR A 61 9.01 -17.85 3.64
CA THR A 61 7.90 -18.45 2.93
C THR A 61 7.46 -17.55 1.77
N ASN A 62 6.75 -18.12 0.79
CA ASN A 62 6.19 -17.34 -0.33
C ASN A 62 5.20 -16.30 0.18
N GLU A 63 4.38 -16.63 1.16
CA GLU A 63 3.40 -15.73 1.76
C GLU A 63 4.07 -14.61 2.56
N GLY A 64 5.17 -14.91 3.25
CA GLY A 64 5.96 -13.92 3.97
C GLY A 64 6.61 -12.91 3.03
N LEU A 65 7.16 -13.38 1.91
CA LEU A 65 7.71 -12.51 0.86
C LEU A 65 6.61 -11.66 0.21
N GLU A 66 5.45 -12.25 -0.06
CA GLU A 66 4.31 -11.52 -0.61
C GLU A 66 3.86 -10.41 0.36
N LEU A 67 3.83 -10.67 1.65
CA LEU A 67 3.47 -9.67 2.65
C LEU A 67 4.45 -8.49 2.66
N MET A 68 5.74 -8.76 2.55
CA MET A 68 6.76 -7.71 2.44
C MET A 68 6.54 -6.85 1.19
N GLU A 69 6.29 -7.48 0.05
CA GLU A 69 6.01 -6.78 -1.21
C GLU A 69 4.76 -5.92 -1.11
N ILE A 70 3.69 -6.44 -0.51
CA ILE A 70 2.43 -5.70 -0.32
C ILE A 70 2.64 -4.50 0.60
N ASN A 71 3.41 -4.64 1.67
CA ASN A 71 3.71 -3.52 2.56
C ASN A 71 4.46 -2.40 1.82
N MET A 72 5.42 -2.75 0.96
CA MET A 72 6.11 -1.77 0.12
C MET A 72 5.18 -1.11 -0.89
N LYS A 73 4.31 -1.91 -1.51
CA LYS A 73 3.31 -1.43 -2.47
C LYS A 73 2.32 -0.46 -1.82
N LEU A 74 1.85 -0.77 -0.62
CA LEU A 74 0.94 0.11 0.14
C LEU A 74 1.60 1.45 0.45
N LYS A 75 2.86 1.46 0.87
CA LYS A 75 3.60 2.71 1.10
C LYS A 75 3.73 3.53 -0.17
N SER A 76 4.07 2.89 -1.29
CA SER A 76 4.18 3.56 -2.58
C SER A 76 2.85 4.18 -3.00
N LEU A 77 1.74 3.45 -2.82
CA LEU A 77 0.40 3.96 -3.14
C LEU A 77 0.00 5.13 -2.23
N GLU A 78 0.34 5.07 -0.94
CA GLU A 78 0.10 6.17 0.00
C GLU A 78 0.81 7.44 -0.43
N HIS A 79 2.09 7.34 -0.84
CA HIS A 79 2.86 8.48 -1.34
C HIS A 79 2.26 9.05 -2.62
N LYS A 80 1.85 8.20 -3.55
CA LYS A 80 1.21 8.63 -4.81
C LYS A 80 -0.13 9.34 -4.54
N LEU A 81 -0.95 8.78 -3.67
CA LEU A 81 -2.23 9.39 -3.29
C LEU A 81 -2.03 10.74 -2.62
N SER A 82 -1.05 10.86 -1.73
CA SER A 82 -0.69 12.11 -1.07
C SER A 82 -0.22 13.18 -2.08
N ALA A 83 0.62 12.79 -3.04
CA ALA A 83 1.10 13.69 -4.08
C ALA A 83 -0.05 14.21 -4.96
N ILE A 84 -0.99 13.34 -5.34
CA ILE A 84 -2.15 13.72 -6.14
C ILE A 84 -3.06 14.68 -5.35
N ARG A 85 -3.28 14.40 -4.08
CA ARG A 85 -4.07 15.27 -3.21
C ARG A 85 -3.47 16.67 -3.15
N THR A 86 -2.16 16.78 -2.96
CA THR A 86 -1.44 18.05 -2.92
C THR A 86 -1.58 18.80 -4.24
N LEU A 87 -1.41 18.11 -5.38
CA LEU A 87 -1.57 18.73 -6.70
C LEU A 87 -2.99 19.25 -6.93
N LEU A 88 -4.01 18.49 -6.51
CA LEU A 88 -5.40 18.92 -6.64
C LEU A 88 -5.66 20.17 -5.80
N GLU A 89 -5.12 20.24 -4.59
CA GLU A 89 -5.26 21.42 -3.72
C GLU A 89 -4.62 22.65 -4.37
N VAL A 90 -3.39 22.50 -4.91
CA VAL A 90 -2.68 23.59 -5.58
C VAL A 90 -3.46 24.08 -6.80
N LYS A 91 -3.90 23.16 -7.67
CA LYS A 91 -4.66 23.51 -8.88
C LYS A 91 -6.00 24.18 -8.56
N ASN A 92 -6.69 23.72 -7.53
CA ASN A 92 -7.94 24.33 -7.07
C ASN A 92 -7.70 25.74 -6.52
N ASN A 93 -6.64 25.96 -5.77
CA ASN A 93 -6.27 27.27 -5.25
C ASN A 93 -5.87 28.24 -6.38
N GLU A 94 -5.14 27.78 -7.39
CA GLU A 94 -4.81 28.56 -8.58
C GLU A 94 -6.09 29.02 -9.31
N ALA A 95 -7.04 28.10 -9.49
CA ALA A 95 -8.32 28.42 -10.13
C ALA A 95 -9.11 29.48 -9.32
N ARG A 96 -9.09 29.43 -8.00
CA ARG A 96 -9.75 30.43 -7.13
C ARG A 96 -9.08 31.80 -7.22
N ASN A 97 -7.75 31.83 -7.34
CA ASN A 97 -7.00 33.09 -7.38
C ASN A 97 -7.11 33.81 -8.72
N GLN A 98 -7.67 33.17 -9.75
CA GLN A 98 -7.89 33.78 -11.07
C GLN A 98 -9.20 34.57 -11.13
N TYR A 99 -10.03 34.53 -10.12
CA TYR A 99 -11.27 35.24 -10.01
C TYR A 99 -11.20 36.28 -8.85
#